data_6e5f8e22146d4714f6041c19adb07a25
#
_entry.id   6e5f8e22146d4714f6041c19adb07a25
#
_cell.length_a   1.000
_cell.length_b   1.000
_cell.length_c   1.000
_cell.angle_alpha   90.00
_cell.angle_beta   90.00
_cell.angle_gamma   90.00
#
_symmetry.space_group_name_H-M   'P 1'
#
loop_
_entity.id
_entity.type
_entity.pdbx_description
1 polymer ?
#
loop_
_entity_poly.entity_id
_entity_poly.type
_entity_poly.pdbx_seq_one_letter_code
_entity_poly.pdbx_strand_id
1 'polypeptide(L)'
;MNLKLPLTLAILFTSPLIWAVDHTAAVIETMSTGGYTYAKVMQNEKEFWIAGPTAKLEAGDIIRFDEQMEMANFTSKSLKRTFNSLMFVGRITQGSDNVANAKSAFSHPKTEEPKTTAPVAKVSKAVDGYTVAELFSRKDELNNRAVKVHGQVVKVSKQIMKKEWIHIQDGTGTADTNDIIFLAKTSTIKVGDIVLASGNLVTNRDFGMGYKYEVIVEGASFEVDK
;
A
#
# COMPACT_ATOMS: atom_id res chain seq x y z
N MET A 1 32.27 37.22 54.45
CA MET A 1 31.06 36.43 54.34
C MET A 1 30.82 36.25 52.83
N ASN A 2 31.35 35.13 52.26
CA ASN A 2 31.38 34.88 50.81
C ASN A 2 30.17 34.03 50.43
N LEU A 3 29.18 34.63 49.76
CA LEU A 3 28.01 33.97 49.29
C LEU A 3 28.31 33.35 47.90
N LYS A 4 28.45 32.02 47.84
CA LYS A 4 28.61 31.26 46.59
C LYS A 4 27.24 30.95 46.02
N LEU A 5 26.90 31.56 44.86
CA LEU A 5 25.71 31.30 44.08
C LEU A 5 25.93 30.03 43.25
N PRO A 6 25.06 29.01 43.25
CA PRO A 6 25.21 27.85 42.37
C PRO A 6 24.74 28.20 40.97
N LEU A 7 25.63 27.97 39.99
CA LEU A 7 25.35 28.09 38.57
C LEU A 7 24.55 26.85 38.12
N THR A 8 23.23 26.99 37.93
CA THR A 8 22.38 25.92 37.43
C THR A 8 22.52 25.85 35.88
N LEU A 9 23.20 24.82 35.38
CA LEU A 9 23.37 24.54 33.98
C LEU A 9 22.06 23.94 33.42
N ALA A 10 21.27 24.73 32.72
CA ALA A 10 20.09 24.27 32.00
C ALA A 10 20.52 23.58 30.69
N ILE A 11 20.43 22.26 30.64
CA ILE A 11 20.66 21.48 29.42
C ILE A 11 19.40 21.57 28.57
N LEU A 12 19.44 22.38 27.54
CA LEU A 12 18.40 22.43 26.47
C LEU A 12 18.54 21.16 25.61
N PHE A 13 17.62 20.20 25.79
CA PHE A 13 17.43 19.10 24.85
C PHE A 13 16.78 19.65 23.57
N THR A 14 17.58 19.93 22.58
CA THR A 14 17.08 20.19 21.23
C THR A 14 16.85 18.84 20.54
N SER A 15 15.60 18.37 20.51
CA SER A 15 15.23 17.22 19.68
C SER A 15 15.50 17.55 18.21
N PRO A 16 16.24 16.73 17.44
CA PRO A 16 16.38 16.95 16.01
C PRO A 16 15.02 16.71 15.35
N LEU A 17 14.46 17.73 14.74
CA LEU A 17 13.39 17.56 13.75
C LEU A 17 14.00 16.81 12.57
N ILE A 18 13.67 15.53 12.44
CA ILE A 18 13.97 14.75 11.22
C ILE A 18 13.03 15.25 10.13
N TRP A 19 13.52 16.14 9.31
CA TRP A 19 12.85 16.56 8.08
C TRP A 19 12.98 15.42 7.09
N ALA A 20 11.87 14.96 6.54
CA ALA A 20 11.92 14.09 5.35
C ALA A 20 12.67 14.85 4.27
N VAL A 21 13.78 14.31 3.79
CA VAL A 21 14.60 14.96 2.77
C VAL A 21 13.89 14.77 1.44
N ASP A 22 13.34 15.86 0.90
CA ASP A 22 12.79 15.88 -0.46
C ASP A 22 13.96 15.90 -1.46
N HIS A 23 14.02 14.90 -2.30
CA HIS A 23 14.98 14.79 -3.38
C HIS A 23 14.43 15.38 -4.67
N THR A 24 15.30 16.02 -5.45
CA THR A 24 14.95 16.54 -6.78
C THR A 24 15.82 15.85 -7.82
N ALA A 25 15.20 15.32 -8.89
CA ALA A 25 15.92 14.65 -9.96
C ALA A 25 15.24 14.86 -11.32
N ALA A 26 16.02 14.69 -12.40
CA ALA A 26 15.50 14.67 -13.76
C ALA A 26 15.13 13.25 -14.18
N VAL A 27 13.98 13.07 -14.81
CA VAL A 27 13.53 11.79 -15.37
C VAL A 27 14.29 11.50 -16.67
N ILE A 28 14.93 10.34 -16.76
CA ILE A 28 15.61 9.85 -17.98
C ILE A 28 14.68 8.91 -18.74
N GLU A 29 14.04 7.98 -18.03
CA GLU A 29 13.18 6.93 -18.58
C GLU A 29 12.04 6.70 -17.58
N THR A 30 10.83 6.44 -18.07
CA THR A 30 9.68 6.15 -17.23
C THR A 30 8.81 5.06 -17.81
N MET A 31 8.19 4.27 -16.96
CA MET A 31 7.22 3.26 -17.30
C MET A 31 6.23 3.07 -16.17
N SER A 32 4.95 2.90 -16.49
CA SER A 32 3.90 2.69 -15.49
C SER A 32 3.25 1.33 -15.70
N THR A 33 3.18 0.54 -14.64
CA THR A 33 2.52 -0.77 -14.64
C THR A 33 2.24 -1.22 -13.21
N GLY A 34 1.22 -2.04 -13.03
CA GLY A 34 0.87 -2.62 -11.74
C GLY A 34 0.57 -1.59 -10.65
N GLY A 35 0.05 -0.40 -11.01
CA GLY A 35 -0.23 0.68 -10.06
C GLY A 35 0.99 1.47 -9.60
N TYR A 36 2.16 1.26 -10.22
CA TYR A 36 3.39 1.99 -9.94
C TYR A 36 3.91 2.71 -11.17
N THR A 37 4.54 3.85 -10.94
CA THR A 37 5.46 4.47 -11.88
C THR A 37 6.89 4.13 -11.49
N TYR A 38 7.60 3.50 -12.42
CA TYR A 38 9.03 3.27 -12.36
C TYR A 38 9.70 4.37 -13.17
N ALA A 39 10.65 5.07 -12.57
CA ALA A 39 11.41 6.08 -13.29
C ALA A 39 12.91 5.89 -13.07
N LYS A 40 13.69 5.95 -14.15
CA LYS A 40 15.13 6.12 -14.08
C LYS A 40 15.37 7.61 -13.98
N VAL A 41 16.07 8.03 -12.95
CA VAL A 41 16.29 9.44 -12.65
C VAL A 41 17.76 9.77 -12.55
N MET A 42 18.09 11.03 -12.82
CA MET A 42 19.44 11.59 -12.66
C MET A 42 19.42 12.61 -11.51
N GLN A 43 20.23 12.37 -10.49
CA GLN A 43 20.47 13.30 -9.40
C GLN A 43 21.97 13.38 -9.12
N ASN A 44 22.54 14.57 -9.10
CA ASN A 44 23.96 14.78 -8.82
C ASN A 44 24.89 13.85 -9.66
N GLU A 45 24.65 13.77 -10.96
CA GLU A 45 25.39 12.93 -11.92
C GLU A 45 25.30 11.41 -11.67
N LYS A 46 24.40 10.96 -10.79
CA LYS A 46 24.11 9.56 -10.53
C LYS A 46 22.76 9.17 -11.09
N GLU A 47 22.74 8.06 -11.81
CA GLU A 47 21.51 7.45 -12.30
C GLU A 47 21.06 6.33 -11.36
N PHE A 48 19.79 6.33 -11.01
CA PHE A 48 19.18 5.23 -10.24
C PHE A 48 17.70 5.08 -10.57
N TRP A 49 17.12 3.96 -10.18
CA TRP A 49 15.70 3.68 -10.37
C TRP A 49 14.91 3.98 -9.13
N ILE A 50 13.77 4.64 -9.32
CA ILE A 50 12.75 4.83 -8.30
C ILE A 50 11.46 4.11 -8.71
N ALA A 51 10.65 3.69 -7.72
CA ALA A 51 9.30 3.21 -7.91
C ALA A 51 8.38 3.87 -6.87
N GLY A 52 7.28 4.44 -7.33
CA GLY A 52 6.35 5.16 -6.48
C GLY A 52 4.92 5.08 -7.00
N PRO A 53 3.99 5.82 -6.38
CA PRO A 53 2.60 5.91 -6.81
C PRO A 53 2.51 6.32 -8.28
N THR A 54 1.42 5.90 -8.95
CA THR A 54 1.20 6.24 -10.36
C THR A 54 1.24 7.75 -10.58
N ALA A 55 2.15 8.18 -11.44
CA ALA A 55 2.33 9.57 -11.85
C ALA A 55 2.51 9.63 -13.37
N LYS A 56 1.99 10.68 -14.00
CA LYS A 56 2.28 10.96 -15.41
C LYS A 56 3.64 11.64 -15.48
N LEU A 57 4.63 10.93 -15.97
CA LEU A 57 5.99 11.44 -16.12
C LEU A 57 6.45 11.24 -17.56
N GLU A 58 7.27 12.17 -18.03
CA GLU A 58 7.95 12.09 -19.32
C GLU A 58 9.47 12.27 -19.12
N ALA A 59 10.26 11.75 -20.06
CA ALA A 59 11.70 11.98 -20.05
C ALA A 59 11.99 13.48 -20.16
N GLY A 60 12.83 14.00 -19.28
CA GLY A 60 13.13 15.42 -19.14
C GLY A 60 12.36 16.13 -18.02
N ASP A 61 11.33 15.52 -17.45
CA ASP A 61 10.63 16.08 -16.30
C ASP A 61 11.57 16.24 -15.10
N ILE A 62 11.41 17.33 -14.37
CA ILE A 62 12.01 17.50 -13.05
C ILE A 62 10.98 17.07 -12.01
N ILE A 63 11.36 16.13 -11.17
CA ILE A 63 10.48 15.59 -10.13
C ILE A 63 11.07 15.80 -8.74
N ARG A 64 10.17 15.83 -7.75
CA ARG A 64 10.51 15.72 -6.33
C ARG A 64 9.94 14.43 -5.77
N PHE A 65 10.69 13.77 -4.91
CA PHE A 65 10.29 12.53 -4.25
C PHE A 65 10.91 12.43 -2.86
N ASP A 66 10.31 11.62 -2.01
CA ASP A 66 10.81 11.25 -0.69
C ASP A 66 11.32 9.81 -0.71
N GLU A 67 12.55 9.60 -0.27
CA GLU A 67 13.11 8.25 -0.15
C GLU A 67 12.46 7.51 1.02
N GLN A 68 12.05 6.24 0.77
CA GLN A 68 11.49 5.39 1.81
C GLN A 68 12.31 4.13 2.03
N MET A 69 12.58 3.37 0.98
CA MET A 69 13.31 2.11 1.10
C MET A 69 14.01 1.74 -0.20
N GLU A 70 15.29 1.40 -0.10
CA GLU A 70 16.03 0.81 -1.20
C GLU A 70 15.93 -0.72 -1.15
N MET A 71 15.64 -1.34 -2.30
CA MET A 71 15.62 -2.78 -2.47
C MET A 71 16.66 -3.20 -3.50
N ALA A 72 17.59 -4.05 -3.06
CA ALA A 72 18.55 -4.69 -3.98
C ALA A 72 17.91 -5.88 -4.69
N ASN A 73 18.26 -6.09 -5.97
CA ASN A 73 17.82 -7.22 -6.79
C ASN A 73 16.29 -7.38 -6.85
N PHE A 74 15.57 -6.27 -6.97
CA PHE A 74 14.12 -6.28 -7.08
C PHE A 74 13.66 -6.74 -8.47
N THR A 75 12.80 -7.77 -8.52
CA THR A 75 12.21 -8.25 -9.77
C THR A 75 10.74 -7.81 -9.88
N SER A 76 10.46 -6.93 -10.82
CA SER A 76 9.10 -6.56 -11.20
C SER A 76 8.53 -7.61 -12.16
N LYS A 77 7.48 -8.32 -11.73
CA LYS A 77 6.82 -9.32 -12.58
C LYS A 77 6.03 -8.69 -13.71
N SER A 78 5.41 -7.54 -13.47
CA SER A 78 4.64 -6.80 -14.49
C SER A 78 5.53 -6.23 -15.59
N LEU A 79 6.75 -5.79 -15.25
CA LEU A 79 7.76 -5.35 -16.23
C LEU A 79 8.61 -6.48 -16.80
N LYS A 80 8.55 -7.69 -16.20
CA LYS A 80 9.47 -8.80 -16.49
C LYS A 80 10.93 -8.37 -16.43
N ARG A 81 11.27 -7.50 -15.47
CA ARG A 81 12.56 -6.85 -15.34
C ARG A 81 13.07 -6.93 -13.90
N THR A 82 14.37 -7.23 -13.75
CA THR A 82 15.08 -7.16 -12.47
C THR A 82 15.88 -5.86 -12.42
N PHE A 83 15.76 -5.15 -11.30
CA PHE A 83 16.52 -3.96 -10.97
C PHE A 83 17.59 -4.34 -9.94
N ASN A 84 18.86 -4.04 -10.19
CA ASN A 84 19.93 -4.30 -9.22
C ASN A 84 19.73 -3.51 -7.94
N SER A 85 19.22 -2.29 -8.07
CA SER A 85 18.75 -1.44 -6.99
C SER A 85 17.51 -0.68 -7.44
N LEU A 86 16.50 -0.60 -6.56
CA LEU A 86 15.27 0.16 -6.77
C LEU A 86 14.92 0.88 -5.49
N MET A 87 14.86 2.22 -5.55
CA MET A 87 14.41 3.05 -4.44
C MET A 87 12.90 3.19 -4.48
N PHE A 88 12.22 2.71 -3.45
CA PHE A 88 10.79 2.97 -3.27
C PHE A 88 10.59 4.36 -2.67
N VAL A 89 9.64 5.09 -3.23
CA VAL A 89 9.32 6.46 -2.86
C VAL A 89 7.82 6.58 -2.55
N GLY A 90 7.49 7.33 -1.51
CA GLY A 90 6.09 7.48 -1.08
C GLY A 90 5.33 8.50 -1.90
N ARG A 91 6.05 9.41 -2.54
CA ARG A 91 5.48 10.50 -3.33
C ARG A 91 6.36 10.81 -4.53
N ILE A 92 5.70 11.10 -5.66
CA ILE A 92 6.36 11.68 -6.83
C ILE A 92 5.54 12.90 -7.24
N THR A 93 6.17 14.08 -7.28
CA THR A 93 5.55 15.32 -7.74
C THR A 93 6.37 15.95 -8.85
N GLN A 94 5.71 16.46 -9.90
CA GLN A 94 6.40 17.25 -10.92
C GLN A 94 6.78 18.62 -10.32
N GLY A 95 8.02 19.02 -10.54
CA GLY A 95 8.55 20.25 -9.97
C GLY A 95 8.02 21.49 -10.67
N SER A 96 7.18 22.23 -9.97
CA SER A 96 7.17 23.70 -9.94
C SER A 96 6.60 24.12 -8.58
N ASP A 97 7.11 25.21 -8.04
CA ASP A 97 6.90 25.69 -6.67
C ASP A 97 5.45 26.04 -6.30
N ASN A 98 4.54 25.05 -6.20
CA ASN A 98 3.23 25.26 -5.61
C ASN A 98 2.94 24.21 -4.53
N VAL A 99 3.42 24.51 -3.32
CA VAL A 99 3.20 23.74 -2.08
C VAL A 99 1.81 24.05 -1.49
N ALA A 100 0.78 24.21 -2.29
CA ALA A 100 -0.57 24.42 -1.79
C ALA A 100 -1.53 23.46 -2.48
N ASN A 101 -1.59 22.23 -1.97
CA ASN A 101 -2.73 21.30 -1.96
C ASN A 101 -2.32 19.82 -1.81
N ALA A 102 -1.38 19.51 -0.92
CA ALA A 102 -1.03 18.13 -0.61
C ALA A 102 -1.91 17.53 0.52
N LYS A 103 -3.17 17.96 0.65
CA LYS A 103 -4.06 17.49 1.72
C LYS A 103 -5.17 16.54 1.26
N SER A 104 -5.08 15.95 0.05
CA SER A 104 -6.15 15.08 -0.43
C SER A 104 -5.72 14.06 -1.49
N ALA A 105 -4.65 13.30 -1.28
CA ALA A 105 -4.29 12.24 -2.22
C ALA A 105 -3.63 11.02 -1.55
N PHE A 106 -4.02 10.68 -0.33
CA PHE A 106 -3.81 9.31 0.16
C PHE A 106 -5.06 8.47 -0.13
N SER A 107 -5.53 8.55 -1.35
CA SER A 107 -6.33 7.48 -1.92
C SER A 107 -5.34 6.42 -2.34
N HIS A 108 -5.58 5.18 -1.95
CA HIS A 108 -4.90 3.99 -2.42
C HIS A 108 -4.54 4.16 -3.90
N PRO A 109 -3.34 3.76 -4.39
CA PRO A 109 -3.18 3.54 -5.80
C PRO A 109 -4.26 2.53 -6.17
N LYS A 110 -5.35 3.03 -6.75
CA LYS A 110 -6.35 2.19 -7.37
C LYS A 110 -5.64 1.57 -8.55
N THR A 111 -5.03 0.42 -8.30
CA THR A 111 -4.42 -0.38 -9.34
C THR A 111 -5.55 -0.70 -10.30
N GLU A 112 -5.61 0.01 -11.40
CA GLU A 112 -6.39 -0.39 -12.57
C GLU A 112 -5.65 -1.54 -13.27
N GLU A 113 -5.44 -2.66 -12.56
CA GLU A 113 -5.52 -3.95 -13.21
C GLU A 113 -7.01 -4.18 -13.49
N PRO A 114 -7.38 -4.81 -14.60
CA PRO A 114 -8.77 -4.94 -14.97
C PRO A 114 -9.52 -5.53 -13.77
N LYS A 115 -10.16 -4.66 -12.98
CA LYS A 115 -11.30 -5.09 -12.18
C LYS A 115 -12.18 -5.77 -13.20
N THR A 116 -12.48 -7.02 -13.00
CA THR A 116 -13.62 -7.62 -13.66
C THR A 116 -14.79 -6.71 -13.29
N THR A 117 -15.13 -5.78 -14.19
CA THR A 117 -16.21 -4.80 -14.00
C THR A 117 -17.59 -5.46 -14.13
N ALA A 118 -17.62 -6.79 -14.23
CA ALA A 118 -18.85 -7.54 -14.05
C ALA A 118 -19.23 -7.45 -12.56
N PRO A 119 -20.46 -7.03 -12.23
CA PRO A 119 -20.97 -7.09 -10.87
C PRO A 119 -20.77 -8.53 -10.37
N VAL A 120 -20.02 -8.70 -9.29
CA VAL A 120 -19.91 -10.01 -8.65
C VAL A 120 -21.30 -10.43 -8.23
N ALA A 121 -21.74 -11.60 -8.68
CA ALA A 121 -23.02 -12.15 -8.27
C ALA A 121 -23.04 -12.23 -6.72
N LYS A 122 -24.19 -11.88 -6.13
CA LYS A 122 -24.34 -11.94 -4.68
C LYS A 122 -24.07 -13.37 -4.20
N VAL A 123 -23.00 -13.53 -3.44
CA VAL A 123 -22.65 -14.81 -2.80
C VAL A 123 -23.38 -14.93 -1.47
N SER A 124 -23.92 -16.09 -1.18
CA SER A 124 -24.65 -16.34 0.07
C SER A 124 -23.69 -16.23 1.26
N LYS A 125 -24.10 -15.51 2.29
CA LYS A 125 -23.33 -15.38 3.53
C LYS A 125 -23.08 -16.76 4.15
N ALA A 126 -21.87 -17.01 4.59
CA ALA A 126 -21.52 -18.23 5.32
C ALA A 126 -22.26 -18.31 6.67
N VAL A 127 -22.57 -19.52 7.11
CA VAL A 127 -23.05 -19.76 8.48
C VAL A 127 -21.95 -19.29 9.45
N ASP A 128 -22.31 -18.50 10.45
CA ASP A 128 -21.37 -17.89 11.42
C ASP A 128 -20.30 -16.98 10.79
N GLY A 129 -20.51 -16.52 9.55
CA GLY A 129 -19.66 -15.59 8.85
C GLY A 129 -20.17 -14.15 8.82
N TYR A 130 -19.46 -13.31 8.12
CA TYR A 130 -19.82 -11.91 7.88
C TYR A 130 -19.87 -11.64 6.39
N THR A 131 -20.66 -10.66 5.98
CA THR A 131 -20.56 -10.07 4.64
C THR A 131 -19.41 -9.06 4.62
N VAL A 132 -18.93 -8.72 3.41
CA VAL A 132 -17.93 -7.67 3.24
C VAL A 132 -18.42 -6.36 3.85
N ALA A 133 -19.67 -5.98 3.59
CA ALA A 133 -20.27 -4.77 4.18
C ALA A 133 -20.29 -4.80 5.72
N GLU A 134 -20.57 -5.96 6.33
CA GLU A 134 -20.58 -6.11 7.80
C GLU A 134 -19.17 -5.97 8.38
N LEU A 135 -18.12 -6.43 7.71
CA LEU A 135 -16.73 -6.24 8.18
C LEU A 135 -16.38 -4.75 8.29
N PHE A 136 -16.78 -3.94 7.31
CA PHE A 136 -16.52 -2.49 7.35
C PHE A 136 -17.43 -1.78 8.39
N SER A 137 -18.72 -2.10 8.43
CA SER A 137 -19.66 -1.44 9.36
C SER A 137 -19.43 -1.78 10.82
N ARG A 138 -18.89 -2.97 11.11
CA ARG A 138 -18.61 -3.46 12.46
C ARG A 138 -17.11 -3.57 12.76
N LYS A 139 -16.28 -2.88 12.03
CA LYS A 139 -14.81 -2.98 12.08
C LYS A 139 -14.23 -2.82 13.49
N ASP A 140 -14.77 -1.87 14.27
CA ASP A 140 -14.28 -1.59 15.62
C ASP A 140 -14.61 -2.72 16.61
N GLU A 141 -15.78 -3.34 16.47
CA GLU A 141 -16.21 -4.50 17.24
C GLU A 141 -15.39 -5.75 16.86
N LEU A 142 -15.09 -5.90 15.58
CA LEU A 142 -14.42 -7.07 15.02
C LEU A 142 -12.89 -6.98 15.03
N ASN A 143 -12.33 -5.86 15.45
CA ASN A 143 -10.90 -5.68 15.51
C ASN A 143 -10.21 -6.75 16.37
N ASN A 144 -9.17 -7.39 15.83
CA ASN A 144 -8.46 -8.52 16.41
C ASN A 144 -9.32 -9.78 16.66
N ARG A 145 -10.46 -9.92 15.96
CA ARG A 145 -11.29 -11.12 16.03
C ARG A 145 -11.18 -11.97 14.77
N ALA A 146 -11.37 -13.27 14.94
CA ALA A 146 -11.51 -14.19 13.84
C ALA A 146 -12.80 -13.91 13.08
N VAL A 147 -12.71 -13.81 11.76
CA VAL A 147 -13.83 -13.57 10.86
C VAL A 147 -13.83 -14.58 9.71
N LYS A 148 -15.00 -14.80 9.12
CA LYS A 148 -15.18 -15.64 7.93
C LYS A 148 -15.99 -14.87 6.89
N VAL A 149 -15.62 -14.95 5.63
CA VAL A 149 -16.33 -14.36 4.50
C VAL A 149 -16.46 -15.41 3.42
N HIS A 150 -17.66 -15.58 2.90
CA HIS A 150 -17.91 -16.38 1.70
C HIS A 150 -18.05 -15.43 0.52
N GLY A 151 -17.20 -15.58 -0.49
CA GLY A 151 -17.18 -14.64 -1.60
C GLY A 151 -16.33 -15.08 -2.77
N GLN A 152 -16.35 -14.28 -3.82
CA GLN A 152 -15.56 -14.52 -5.03
C GLN A 152 -14.22 -13.79 -4.95
N VAL A 153 -13.17 -14.49 -5.32
CA VAL A 153 -11.84 -13.91 -5.49
C VAL A 153 -11.81 -13.06 -6.77
N VAL A 154 -11.62 -11.76 -6.59
CA VAL A 154 -11.59 -10.80 -7.70
C VAL A 154 -10.18 -10.37 -8.10
N LYS A 155 -9.20 -10.56 -7.20
CA LYS A 155 -7.80 -10.24 -7.45
C LYS A 155 -6.88 -11.05 -6.54
N VAL A 156 -5.73 -11.47 -7.09
CA VAL A 156 -4.65 -12.14 -6.35
C VAL A 156 -3.33 -11.47 -6.71
N SER A 157 -2.73 -10.79 -5.74
CA SER A 157 -1.39 -10.20 -5.88
C SER A 157 -0.40 -11.00 -5.04
N LYS A 158 0.60 -11.61 -5.70
CA LYS A 158 1.56 -12.51 -5.06
C LYS A 158 2.85 -11.80 -4.70
N GLN A 159 3.45 -12.25 -3.59
CA GLN A 159 4.79 -11.84 -3.14
C GLN A 159 4.95 -10.35 -2.80
N ILE A 160 3.87 -9.63 -2.49
CA ILE A 160 3.96 -8.29 -1.93
C ILE A 160 4.28 -8.44 -0.44
N MET A 161 5.41 -7.89 0.02
CA MET A 161 5.90 -8.02 1.41
C MET A 161 5.96 -9.48 1.90
N LYS A 162 6.36 -10.41 1.01
CA LYS A 162 6.41 -11.87 1.27
C LYS A 162 5.05 -12.48 1.64
N LYS A 163 3.97 -11.85 1.24
CA LYS A 163 2.58 -12.31 1.43
C LYS A 163 1.84 -12.32 0.11
N GLU A 164 0.74 -13.05 0.07
CA GLU A 164 -0.25 -12.99 -0.99
C GLU A 164 -1.43 -12.16 -0.51
N TRP A 165 -1.89 -11.25 -1.38
CA TRP A 165 -2.97 -10.31 -1.13
C TRP A 165 -4.15 -10.72 -1.99
N ILE A 166 -5.19 -11.25 -1.37
CA ILE A 166 -6.37 -11.80 -2.02
C ILE A 166 -7.56 -10.87 -1.76
N HIS A 167 -8.09 -10.29 -2.83
CA HIS A 167 -9.29 -9.46 -2.77
C HIS A 167 -10.53 -10.32 -2.99
N ILE A 168 -11.50 -10.21 -2.09
CA ILE A 168 -12.73 -10.99 -2.09
C ILE A 168 -13.92 -10.03 -2.09
N GLN A 169 -14.90 -10.32 -2.94
CA GLN A 169 -16.20 -9.65 -3.01
C GLN A 169 -17.32 -10.66 -2.81
N ASP A 170 -18.40 -10.25 -2.15
CA ASP A 170 -19.62 -11.05 -1.95
C ASP A 170 -20.89 -10.40 -2.52
N GLY A 171 -20.70 -9.31 -3.28
CA GLY A 171 -21.78 -8.50 -3.84
C GLY A 171 -22.43 -7.54 -2.84
N THR A 172 -21.83 -7.34 -1.66
CA THR A 172 -22.29 -6.33 -0.67
C THR A 172 -21.30 -5.15 -0.62
N GLY A 173 -21.68 -4.08 0.08
CA GLY A 173 -20.87 -2.88 0.23
C GLY A 173 -21.13 -1.84 -0.86
N THR A 174 -20.33 -0.76 -0.82
CA THR A 174 -20.35 0.35 -1.77
C THR A 174 -19.12 0.33 -2.66
N ALA A 175 -18.96 1.28 -3.56
CA ALA A 175 -17.77 1.37 -4.43
C ALA A 175 -16.43 1.36 -3.65
N ASP A 176 -16.43 1.87 -2.42
CA ASP A 176 -15.24 1.98 -1.58
C ASP A 176 -15.09 0.83 -0.57
N THR A 177 -16.15 0.04 -0.35
CA THR A 177 -16.22 -1.02 0.68
C THR A 177 -16.73 -2.35 0.14
N ASN A 178 -16.68 -2.55 -1.18
CA ASN A 178 -17.22 -3.74 -1.84
C ASN A 178 -16.25 -4.91 -1.94
N ASP A 179 -15.00 -4.74 -1.51
CA ASP A 179 -14.03 -5.81 -1.41
C ASP A 179 -13.23 -5.75 -0.10
N ILE A 180 -12.82 -6.90 0.37
CA ILE A 180 -11.98 -7.07 1.54
C ILE A 180 -10.71 -7.82 1.17
N ILE A 181 -9.58 -7.41 1.74
CA ILE A 181 -8.29 -8.02 1.49
C ILE A 181 -7.97 -9.04 2.58
N PHE A 182 -7.64 -10.25 2.14
CA PHE A 182 -7.10 -11.32 2.98
C PHE A 182 -5.62 -11.52 2.70
N LEU A 183 -4.79 -11.51 3.76
CA LEU A 183 -3.35 -11.72 3.68
C LEU A 183 -2.98 -13.14 4.07
N ALA A 184 -2.42 -13.89 3.13
CA ALA A 184 -1.89 -15.23 3.36
C ALA A 184 -0.37 -15.28 3.15
N LYS A 185 0.31 -16.28 3.72
CA LYS A 185 1.72 -16.57 3.40
C LYS A 185 1.85 -17.14 1.98
N THR A 186 1.00 -18.11 1.67
CA THR A 186 0.88 -18.75 0.36
C THR A 186 -0.56 -19.21 0.17
N SER A 187 -1.03 -19.26 -1.08
CA SER A 187 -2.32 -19.85 -1.42
C SER A 187 -2.28 -20.51 -2.81
N THR A 188 -3.23 -21.40 -3.07
CA THR A 188 -3.48 -21.97 -4.40
C THR A 188 -4.65 -21.29 -5.11
N ILE A 189 -5.21 -20.24 -4.51
CA ILE A 189 -6.41 -19.53 -4.92
C ILE A 189 -6.17 -18.78 -6.21
N LYS A 190 -7.20 -18.73 -7.07
CA LYS A 190 -7.19 -18.04 -8.35
C LYS A 190 -8.33 -17.03 -8.44
N VAL A 191 -8.18 -16.04 -9.29
CA VAL A 191 -9.25 -15.13 -9.63
C VAL A 191 -10.42 -15.91 -10.24
N GLY A 192 -11.63 -15.65 -9.75
CA GLY A 192 -12.85 -16.34 -10.12
C GLY A 192 -13.28 -17.43 -9.14
N ASP A 193 -12.40 -17.96 -8.30
CA ASP A 193 -12.76 -18.96 -7.30
C ASP A 193 -13.81 -18.38 -6.32
N ILE A 194 -14.80 -19.20 -5.96
CA ILE A 194 -15.69 -18.94 -4.83
C ILE A 194 -15.08 -19.63 -3.62
N VAL A 195 -14.89 -18.87 -2.56
CA VAL A 195 -14.16 -19.37 -1.38
C VAL A 195 -14.82 -18.99 -0.07
N LEU A 196 -14.68 -19.85 0.93
CA LEU A 196 -14.83 -19.48 2.33
C LEU A 196 -13.45 -19.05 2.84
N ALA A 197 -13.24 -17.75 3.02
CA ALA A 197 -12.01 -17.17 3.54
C ALA A 197 -12.14 -16.92 5.04
N SER A 198 -11.12 -17.26 5.83
CA SER A 198 -11.06 -17.06 7.27
C SER A 198 -9.75 -16.40 7.68
N GLY A 199 -9.76 -15.60 8.73
CA GLY A 199 -8.56 -14.95 9.27
C GLY A 199 -8.90 -13.98 10.39
N ASN A 200 -7.93 -13.21 10.87
CA ASN A 200 -8.12 -12.20 11.91
C ASN A 200 -8.30 -10.81 11.28
N LEU A 201 -9.41 -10.15 11.56
CA LEU A 201 -9.63 -8.79 11.13
C LEU A 201 -8.74 -7.82 11.93
N VAL A 202 -8.07 -6.92 11.23
CA VAL A 202 -7.24 -5.87 11.82
C VAL A 202 -7.66 -4.53 11.23
N THR A 203 -7.82 -3.52 12.09
CA THR A 203 -8.17 -2.16 11.68
C THR A 203 -6.94 -1.25 11.67
N ASN A 204 -7.01 -0.21 10.83
CA ASN A 204 -5.97 0.85 10.75
C ASN A 204 -4.55 0.29 10.57
N ARG A 205 -4.42 -0.77 9.78
CA ARG A 205 -3.13 -1.42 9.54
C ARG A 205 -2.27 -0.58 8.61
N ASP A 206 -1.14 -0.14 9.11
CA ASP A 206 -0.11 0.55 8.33
C ASP A 206 1.08 -0.40 8.09
N PHE A 207 1.36 -0.71 6.83
CA PHE A 207 2.51 -1.50 6.40
C PHE A 207 3.69 -0.64 5.96
N GLY A 208 3.59 0.69 6.11
CA GLY A 208 4.53 1.65 5.54
C GLY A 208 4.32 1.86 4.04
N MET A 209 5.10 2.77 3.44
CA MET A 209 5.11 3.04 1.99
C MET A 209 3.73 3.39 1.39
N GLY A 210 2.83 4.00 2.18
CA GLY A 210 1.48 4.34 1.74
C GLY A 210 0.46 3.17 1.77
N TYR A 211 0.87 1.98 2.18
CA TYR A 211 -0.02 0.83 2.32
C TYR A 211 -0.76 0.89 3.66
N LYS A 212 -1.79 1.72 3.73
CA LYS A 212 -2.68 1.86 4.90
C LYS A 212 -4.04 1.30 4.58
N TYR A 213 -4.53 0.43 5.46
CA TYR A 213 -5.82 -0.20 5.30
C TYR A 213 -6.68 0.04 6.53
N GLU A 214 -7.86 0.57 6.30
CA GLU A 214 -8.85 0.77 7.36
C GLU A 214 -9.30 -0.57 7.94
N VAL A 215 -9.50 -1.56 7.05
CA VAL A 215 -9.88 -2.94 7.41
C VAL A 215 -9.10 -3.90 6.52
N ILE A 216 -8.49 -4.92 7.12
CA ILE A 216 -7.77 -5.99 6.43
C ILE A 216 -7.86 -7.27 7.26
N VAL A 217 -7.75 -8.44 6.63
CA VAL A 217 -7.76 -9.73 7.34
C VAL A 217 -6.41 -10.39 7.22
N GLU A 218 -5.76 -10.65 8.34
CA GLU A 218 -4.44 -11.28 8.42
C GLU A 218 -4.51 -12.77 8.77
N GLY A 219 -3.44 -13.53 8.42
CA GLY A 219 -3.36 -14.95 8.73
C GLY A 219 -4.40 -15.79 8.00
N ALA A 220 -4.68 -15.44 6.77
CA ALA A 220 -5.79 -16.02 6.01
C ALA A 220 -5.59 -17.47 5.63
N SER A 221 -6.71 -18.21 5.64
CA SER A 221 -6.90 -19.54 5.05
C SER A 221 -8.14 -19.55 4.17
N PHE A 222 -8.19 -20.44 3.19
CA PHE A 222 -9.24 -20.50 2.17
C PHE A 222 -9.70 -21.94 1.94
N GLU A 223 -11.01 -22.11 1.84
CA GLU A 223 -11.66 -23.34 1.36
C GLU A 223 -12.40 -22.97 0.07
N VAL A 224 -12.06 -23.66 -1.04
CA VAL A 224 -12.70 -23.43 -2.33
C VAL A 224 -14.00 -24.22 -2.41
N ASP A 225 -15.08 -23.60 -2.86
CA ASP A 225 -16.32 -24.29 -3.15
C ASP A 225 -16.10 -25.31 -4.27
N LYS A 226 -16.65 -26.51 -4.10
CA LYS A 226 -16.56 -27.60 -5.07
C LYS A 226 -17.72 -27.58 -6.05
#